data_384cf396122131cdb0173194a0f15417
#
_entry.id   384cf396122131cdb0173194a0f15417
#
_cell.length_a   1.000
_cell.length_b   1.000
_cell.length_c   1.000
_cell.angle_alpha   90.00
_cell.angle_beta   90.00
_cell.angle_gamma   90.00
#
_symmetry.space_group_name_H-M   'P 1'
#
loop_
_entity.id
_entity.type
_entity.pdbx_description
1 polymer ?
#
loop_
_entity_poly.entity_id
_entity_poly.type
_entity_poly.pdbx_seq_one_letter_code
_entity_poly.pdbx_strand_id
1 'polypeptide(L)'
;AMGDTQRWYDETEDFVNAVNRRYDIDFVIHGGDISDFGLKKEYCWIHDIMSRLKVPYMAVIGNHDNLGSGREVYEAMYGALNFAFVYGGIKFVCLNTNALDYDYSIPVPDFEFIQEQIADTLEQPIHSSIAVMHTQPGNVIFNNNVKVPFQEYLKKLKNLRFCVHAHEHHLMVNDFFEDGIIYYGSDAMKN
;
A
#
# COMPACT_ATOMS: atom_id res chain seq x y z
N ALA A 1 -2.90 -9.54 -0.71
CA ALA A 1 -1.90 -8.48 -0.93
C ALA A 1 -0.58 -9.10 -1.36
N MET A 2 0.23 -8.35 -2.04
CA MET A 2 1.59 -8.66 -2.47
C MET A 2 2.35 -7.34 -2.59
N GLY A 3 3.67 -7.32 -2.71
CA GLY A 3 4.45 -6.10 -2.89
C GLY A 3 5.89 -6.41 -3.30
N ASP A 4 6.72 -5.38 -3.41
CA ASP A 4 8.17 -5.51 -3.64
C ASP A 4 8.46 -6.37 -4.89
N THR A 5 7.88 -5.96 -6.02
CA THR A 5 8.01 -6.66 -7.32
C THR A 5 9.25 -6.24 -8.09
N GLN A 6 9.94 -5.19 -7.66
CA GLN A 6 11.16 -4.72 -8.31
C GLN A 6 12.14 -5.89 -8.50
N ARG A 7 12.67 -6.07 -9.71
CA ARG A 7 13.59 -7.15 -10.14
C ARG A 7 12.97 -8.56 -10.28
N TRP A 8 11.78 -8.82 -9.69
CA TRP A 8 11.17 -10.15 -9.59
C TRP A 8 10.10 -10.35 -10.65
N TYR A 9 10.48 -10.20 -11.93
CA TYR A 9 9.53 -10.24 -13.05
C TYR A 9 8.94 -11.64 -13.25
N ASP A 10 9.76 -12.68 -13.23
CA ASP A 10 9.32 -14.07 -13.44
C ASP A 10 8.42 -14.53 -12.29
N GLU A 11 8.78 -14.21 -11.05
CA GLU A 11 7.98 -14.51 -9.86
C GLU A 11 6.66 -13.75 -9.86
N THR A 12 6.66 -12.51 -10.37
CA THR A 12 5.43 -11.73 -10.54
C THR A 12 4.52 -12.36 -11.61
N GLU A 13 5.08 -12.89 -12.70
CA GLU A 13 4.31 -13.69 -13.68
C GLU A 13 3.70 -14.94 -13.05
N ASP A 14 4.46 -15.65 -12.24
CA ASP A 14 3.98 -16.86 -11.55
C ASP A 14 2.86 -16.52 -10.55
N PHE A 15 2.98 -15.40 -9.83
CA PHE A 15 1.91 -14.88 -8.98
C PHE A 15 0.64 -14.58 -9.78
N VAL A 16 0.74 -13.85 -10.89
CA VAL A 16 -0.41 -13.54 -11.76
C VAL A 16 -1.07 -14.82 -12.27
N ASN A 17 -0.27 -15.80 -12.70
CA ASN A 17 -0.76 -17.10 -13.14
C ASN A 17 -1.46 -17.87 -12.03
N ALA A 18 -0.95 -17.79 -10.79
CA ALA A 18 -1.54 -18.42 -9.61
C ALA A 18 -2.88 -17.77 -9.25
N VAL A 19 -2.94 -16.44 -9.19
CA VAL A 19 -4.17 -15.69 -8.92
C VAL A 19 -5.24 -15.98 -9.98
N ASN A 20 -4.87 -16.00 -11.26
CA ASN A 20 -5.79 -16.24 -12.36
C ASN A 20 -6.42 -17.65 -12.37
N ARG A 21 -5.87 -18.61 -11.63
CA ARG A 21 -6.44 -19.95 -11.43
C ARG A 21 -7.42 -20.02 -10.25
N ARG A 22 -7.54 -18.95 -9.46
CA ARG A 22 -8.42 -18.89 -8.30
C ARG A 22 -9.72 -18.17 -8.66
N TYR A 23 -10.81 -18.57 -7.99
CA TYR A 23 -12.15 -17.99 -8.18
C TYR A 23 -12.65 -17.25 -6.93
N ASP A 24 -11.84 -17.25 -5.86
CA ASP A 24 -12.12 -16.68 -4.56
C ASP A 24 -11.30 -15.39 -4.29
N ILE A 25 -10.68 -14.83 -5.32
CA ILE A 25 -9.96 -13.55 -5.25
C ILE A 25 -10.73 -12.53 -6.08
N ASP A 26 -11.13 -11.44 -5.45
CA ASP A 26 -11.89 -10.37 -6.09
C ASP A 26 -10.99 -9.26 -6.62
N PHE A 27 -9.86 -9.00 -5.96
CA PHE A 27 -8.86 -8.01 -6.38
C PHE A 27 -7.50 -8.27 -5.74
N VAL A 28 -6.48 -7.59 -6.22
CA VAL A 28 -5.11 -7.61 -5.67
C VAL A 28 -4.74 -6.23 -5.16
N ILE A 29 -4.09 -6.15 -4.00
CA ILE A 29 -3.42 -4.94 -3.51
C ILE A 29 -1.92 -5.17 -3.64
N HIS A 30 -1.25 -4.26 -4.36
CA HIS A 30 0.19 -4.18 -4.47
C HIS A 30 0.73 -3.20 -3.42
N GLY A 31 1.58 -3.67 -2.55
CA GLY A 31 2.09 -2.95 -1.38
C GLY A 31 3.19 -1.93 -1.66
N GLY A 32 3.50 -1.62 -2.92
CA GLY A 32 4.56 -0.68 -3.31
C GLY A 32 5.85 -1.37 -3.74
N ASP A 33 6.86 -0.57 -4.10
CA ASP A 33 8.10 -1.01 -4.73
C ASP A 33 7.82 -1.79 -6.03
N ILE A 34 7.12 -1.11 -6.94
CA ILE A 34 6.80 -1.58 -8.28
C ILE A 34 8.03 -1.54 -9.16
N SER A 35 8.81 -0.45 -9.05
CA SER A 35 10.05 -0.20 -9.79
C SER A 35 11.28 -0.35 -8.89
N ASP A 36 12.45 -0.57 -9.46
CA ASP A 36 13.71 -0.64 -8.71
C ASP A 36 14.38 0.75 -8.56
N PHE A 37 14.32 1.57 -9.60
CA PHE A 37 14.96 2.88 -9.65
C PHE A 37 14.01 4.02 -10.07
N GLY A 38 12.71 3.83 -9.98
CA GLY A 38 11.71 4.82 -10.40
C GLY A 38 11.68 5.05 -11.91
N LEU A 39 12.18 4.13 -12.72
CA LEU A 39 12.23 4.30 -14.16
C LEU A 39 10.90 3.90 -14.80
N LYS A 40 10.39 4.76 -15.70
CA LYS A 40 9.15 4.46 -16.45
C LYS A 40 9.15 3.07 -17.07
N LYS A 41 10.30 2.60 -17.57
CA LYS A 41 10.41 1.30 -18.22
C LYS A 41 10.15 0.14 -17.25
N GLU A 42 10.62 0.25 -16.01
CA GLU A 42 10.39 -0.73 -14.94
C GLU A 42 8.91 -0.80 -14.58
N TYR A 43 8.28 0.36 -14.39
CA TYR A 43 6.83 0.44 -14.20
C TYR A 43 6.05 -0.22 -15.33
N CYS A 44 6.43 0.05 -16.59
CA CYS A 44 5.78 -0.57 -17.74
C CYS A 44 5.94 -2.09 -17.72
N TRP A 45 7.11 -2.62 -17.38
CA TRP A 45 7.33 -4.08 -17.32
C TRP A 45 6.44 -4.76 -16.28
N ILE A 46 6.38 -4.21 -15.07
CA ILE A 46 5.50 -4.75 -14.02
C ILE A 46 4.03 -4.57 -14.40
N HIS A 47 3.66 -3.41 -14.95
CA HIS A 47 2.28 -3.17 -15.39
C HIS A 47 1.85 -4.15 -16.49
N ASP A 48 2.72 -4.44 -17.45
CA ASP A 48 2.44 -5.42 -18.53
C ASP A 48 2.19 -6.82 -17.96
N ILE A 49 2.88 -7.20 -16.90
CA ILE A 49 2.65 -8.47 -16.21
C ILE A 49 1.34 -8.42 -15.42
N MET A 50 1.17 -7.41 -14.57
CA MET A 50 0.00 -7.27 -13.69
C MET A 50 -1.30 -7.04 -14.45
N SER A 51 -1.26 -6.44 -15.63
CA SER A 51 -2.44 -6.24 -16.49
C SER A 51 -3.04 -7.55 -17.04
N ARG A 52 -2.33 -8.67 -16.91
CA ARG A 52 -2.84 -10.02 -17.24
C ARG A 52 -3.70 -10.63 -16.14
N LEU A 53 -3.81 -9.99 -14.97
CA LEU A 53 -4.76 -10.38 -13.93
C LEU A 53 -6.19 -10.31 -14.47
N LYS A 54 -7.00 -11.31 -14.14
CA LYS A 54 -8.45 -11.36 -14.46
C LYS A 54 -9.28 -10.53 -13.45
N VAL A 55 -8.66 -10.08 -12.40
CA VAL A 55 -9.26 -9.23 -11.37
C VAL A 55 -8.52 -7.89 -11.33
N PRO A 56 -9.15 -6.80 -10.89
CA PRO A 56 -8.48 -5.52 -10.76
C PRO A 56 -7.35 -5.57 -9.73
N TYR A 57 -6.35 -4.72 -9.91
CA TYR A 57 -5.36 -4.46 -8.87
C TYR A 57 -5.21 -2.97 -8.59
N MET A 58 -4.91 -2.64 -7.36
CA MET A 58 -4.57 -1.31 -6.88
C MET A 58 -3.17 -1.36 -6.29
N ALA A 59 -2.41 -0.28 -6.40
CA ALA A 59 -1.06 -0.20 -5.86
C ALA A 59 -0.90 1.01 -4.95
N VAL A 60 -0.16 0.87 -3.85
CA VAL A 60 0.41 2.00 -3.11
C VAL A 60 1.81 2.27 -3.60
N ILE A 61 2.32 3.48 -3.38
CA ILE A 61 3.68 3.84 -3.75
C ILE A 61 4.68 3.30 -2.72
N GLY A 62 5.81 2.73 -3.18
CA GLY A 62 6.94 2.35 -2.34
C GLY A 62 8.07 3.38 -2.35
N ASN A 63 9.13 3.15 -1.57
CA ASN A 63 10.27 4.06 -1.52
C ASN A 63 11.13 3.99 -2.80
N HIS A 64 11.31 2.82 -3.40
CA HIS A 64 11.98 2.71 -4.70
C HIS A 64 11.23 3.43 -5.82
N ASP A 65 9.92 3.48 -5.72
CA ASP A 65 9.04 4.18 -6.66
C ASP A 65 9.20 5.71 -6.62
N ASN A 66 9.81 6.26 -5.57
CA ASN A 66 10.07 7.70 -5.45
C ASN A 66 11.41 8.12 -6.05
N LEU A 67 12.26 7.19 -6.47
CA LEU A 67 13.57 7.50 -7.02
C LEU A 67 13.46 8.22 -8.39
N GLY A 68 14.37 9.15 -8.64
CA GLY A 68 14.41 9.88 -9.91
C GLY A 68 13.11 10.62 -10.22
N SER A 69 12.44 10.27 -11.32
CA SER A 69 11.10 10.75 -11.70
C SER A 69 10.00 9.71 -11.46
N GLY A 70 10.26 8.74 -10.62
CA GLY A 70 9.36 7.60 -10.42
C GLY A 70 8.01 8.00 -9.84
N ARG A 71 7.98 9.01 -8.97
CA ARG A 71 6.74 9.55 -8.42
C ARG A 71 5.80 10.06 -9.52
N GLU A 72 6.31 10.88 -10.46
CA GLU A 72 5.51 11.39 -11.57
C GLU A 72 5.03 10.27 -12.48
N VAL A 73 5.83 9.22 -12.65
CA VAL A 73 5.45 8.04 -13.40
C VAL A 73 4.33 7.28 -12.67
N TYR A 74 4.47 7.10 -11.35
CA TYR A 74 3.44 6.46 -10.52
C TYR A 74 2.12 7.23 -10.61
N GLU A 75 2.14 8.56 -10.39
CA GLU A 75 0.94 9.41 -10.45
C GLU A 75 0.26 9.33 -11.83
N ALA A 76 1.04 9.26 -12.90
CA ALA A 76 0.52 9.13 -14.26
C ALA A 76 -0.11 7.76 -14.56
N MET A 77 0.39 6.67 -13.94
CA MET A 77 -0.04 5.31 -14.21
C MET A 77 -1.08 4.78 -13.22
N TYR A 78 -0.98 5.16 -11.95
CA TYR A 78 -1.78 4.62 -10.84
C TYR A 78 -2.64 5.68 -10.15
N GLY A 79 -2.38 6.97 -10.35
CA GLY A 79 -3.16 8.06 -9.78
C GLY A 79 -2.60 8.60 -8.47
N ALA A 80 -3.47 9.03 -7.57
CA ALA A 80 -3.10 9.71 -6.33
C ALA A 80 -2.24 8.85 -5.40
N LEU A 81 -1.31 9.49 -4.68
CA LEU A 81 -0.43 8.83 -3.70
C LEU A 81 -1.19 8.29 -2.48
N ASN A 82 -2.29 8.97 -2.12
CA ASN A 82 -3.23 8.53 -1.10
C ASN A 82 -4.60 8.36 -1.76
N PHE A 83 -5.27 7.25 -1.52
CA PHE A 83 -6.60 6.98 -2.06
C PHE A 83 -7.37 6.02 -1.16
N ALA A 84 -8.68 5.97 -1.34
CA ALA A 84 -9.52 5.01 -0.65
C ALA A 84 -10.57 4.43 -1.58
N PHE A 85 -11.00 3.22 -1.30
CA PHE A 85 -12.12 2.57 -2.00
C PHE A 85 -12.89 1.68 -1.03
N VAL A 86 -14.13 1.34 -1.41
CA VAL A 86 -14.98 0.45 -0.62
C VAL A 86 -15.28 -0.80 -1.43
N TYR A 87 -15.08 -1.95 -0.82
CA TYR A 87 -15.46 -3.25 -1.37
C TYR A 87 -16.14 -4.10 -0.29
N GLY A 88 -17.33 -4.61 -0.57
CA GLY A 88 -18.09 -5.46 0.37
C GLY A 88 -18.36 -4.80 1.73
N GLY A 89 -18.51 -3.46 1.79
CA GLY A 89 -18.69 -2.71 3.02
C GLY A 89 -17.41 -2.52 3.84
N ILE A 90 -16.27 -2.89 3.31
CA ILE A 90 -14.95 -2.64 3.91
C ILE A 90 -14.29 -1.46 3.18
N LYS A 91 -13.88 -0.44 3.93
CA LYS A 91 -13.12 0.69 3.40
C LYS A 91 -11.63 0.39 3.46
N PHE A 92 -10.98 0.42 2.32
CA PHE A 92 -9.53 0.33 2.19
C PHE A 92 -8.96 1.75 2.10
N VAL A 93 -8.10 2.11 3.05
CA VAL A 93 -7.45 3.42 3.11
C VAL A 93 -5.98 3.20 2.76
N CYS A 94 -5.60 3.59 1.55
CA CYS A 94 -4.27 3.40 0.98
C CYS A 94 -3.46 4.69 1.17
N LEU A 95 -2.32 4.57 1.83
CA LEU A 95 -1.54 5.70 2.33
C LEU A 95 -0.10 5.67 1.83
N ASN A 96 0.38 6.81 1.36
CA ASN A 96 1.81 7.04 1.23
C ASN A 96 2.41 7.27 2.63
N THR A 97 3.42 6.49 2.98
CA THR A 97 4.12 6.56 4.27
C THR A 97 5.63 6.72 4.13
N ASN A 98 6.12 6.96 2.91
CA ASN A 98 7.55 7.05 2.57
C ASN A 98 8.11 8.46 2.85
N ALA A 99 8.09 8.90 4.09
CA ALA A 99 8.42 10.28 4.48
C ALA A 99 9.87 10.68 4.16
N LEU A 100 10.82 9.75 4.31
CA LEU A 100 12.23 10.00 4.06
C LEU A 100 12.51 10.40 2.60
N ASP A 101 11.75 9.84 1.65
CA ASP A 101 11.94 10.10 0.22
C ASP A 101 11.51 11.50 -0.22
N TYR A 102 10.88 12.25 0.66
CA TYR A 102 10.45 13.64 0.43
C TYR A 102 11.27 14.66 1.24
N ASP A 103 12.33 14.26 1.91
CA ASP A 103 13.10 15.14 2.80
C ASP A 103 12.21 15.98 3.74
N TYR A 104 11.07 15.41 4.14
CA TYR A 104 10.03 16.08 4.94
C TYR A 104 9.47 17.37 4.31
N SER A 105 9.60 17.53 2.99
CA SER A 105 9.13 18.71 2.25
C SER A 105 7.62 18.76 2.05
N ILE A 106 6.95 17.62 2.18
CA ILE A 106 5.49 17.48 2.16
C ILE A 106 5.01 16.67 3.37
N PRO A 107 3.74 16.81 3.80
CA PRO A 107 3.21 16.03 4.91
C PRO A 107 3.03 14.55 4.50
N VAL A 108 3.89 13.68 5.04
CA VAL A 108 3.82 12.22 4.89
C VAL A 108 4.02 11.57 6.27
N PRO A 109 3.05 10.79 6.77
CA PRO A 109 1.71 10.53 6.23
C PRO A 109 0.82 11.78 6.14
N ASP A 110 -0.13 11.76 5.21
CA ASP A 110 -1.08 12.86 5.02
C ASP A 110 -2.25 12.73 6.00
N PHE A 111 -2.21 13.54 7.06
CA PHE A 111 -3.22 13.55 8.11
C PHE A 111 -4.54 14.19 7.66
N GLU A 112 -4.52 15.13 6.71
CA GLU A 112 -5.75 15.74 6.17
C GLU A 112 -6.54 14.68 5.41
N PHE A 113 -5.86 13.93 4.55
CA PHE A 113 -6.48 12.80 3.86
C PHE A 113 -7.07 11.77 4.83
N ILE A 114 -6.33 11.39 5.90
CA ILE A 114 -6.85 10.44 6.91
C ILE A 114 -8.09 11.02 7.60
N GLN A 115 -8.09 12.31 7.95
CA GLN A 115 -9.25 12.97 8.56
C GLN A 115 -10.48 12.97 7.64
N GLU A 116 -10.28 13.22 6.35
CA GLU A 116 -11.34 13.10 5.34
C GLU A 116 -11.93 11.68 5.34
N GLN A 117 -11.06 10.65 5.39
CA GLN A 117 -11.53 9.26 5.41
C GLN A 117 -12.28 8.88 6.70
N ILE A 118 -11.94 9.50 7.83
CA ILE A 118 -12.67 9.34 9.11
C ILE A 118 -14.05 10.01 9.03
N ALA A 119 -14.11 11.21 8.46
CA ALA A 119 -15.33 12.01 8.33
C ALA A 119 -16.26 11.53 7.20
N ASP A 120 -15.75 10.71 6.29
CA ASP A 120 -16.47 10.29 5.09
C ASP A 120 -17.69 9.45 5.44
N THR A 121 -18.85 10.02 5.10
CA THR A 121 -20.19 9.42 5.26
C THR A 121 -20.72 8.96 3.90
N LEU A 122 -19.97 8.13 3.18
CA LEU A 122 -20.41 7.58 1.91
C LEU A 122 -21.85 7.02 2.02
N GLU A 123 -22.62 7.17 0.95
CA GLU A 123 -23.99 6.60 0.84
C GLU A 123 -23.98 5.07 1.03
N GLN A 124 -22.85 4.40 0.80
CA GLN A 124 -22.69 2.96 1.04
C GLN A 124 -22.33 2.69 2.51
N PRO A 125 -23.00 1.73 3.16
CA PRO A 125 -22.70 1.39 4.54
C PRO A 125 -21.29 0.79 4.68
N ILE A 126 -20.40 1.51 5.37
CA ILE A 126 -19.07 1.01 5.75
C ILE A 126 -19.23 0.28 7.10
N HIS A 127 -18.77 -0.97 7.16
CA HIS A 127 -18.80 -1.79 8.38
C HIS A 127 -17.45 -1.82 9.09
N SER A 128 -16.36 -1.76 8.33
CA SER A 128 -14.99 -1.80 8.85
C SER A 128 -14.02 -1.15 7.87
N SER A 129 -12.80 -0.93 8.34
CA SER A 129 -11.72 -0.37 7.55
C SER A 129 -10.46 -1.23 7.64
N ILE A 130 -9.63 -1.14 6.62
CA ILE A 130 -8.28 -1.70 6.53
C ILE A 130 -7.37 -0.58 6.04
N ALA A 131 -6.24 -0.34 6.71
CA ALA A 131 -5.22 0.58 6.23
C ALA A 131 -4.16 -0.18 5.44
N VAL A 132 -3.72 0.39 4.31
CA VAL A 132 -2.69 -0.19 3.45
C VAL A 132 -1.60 0.85 3.26
N MET A 133 -0.36 0.44 3.40
CA MET A 133 0.81 1.31 3.26
C MET A 133 2.01 0.50 2.76
N HIS A 134 3.04 1.17 2.26
CA HIS A 134 4.29 0.47 1.95
C HIS A 134 5.12 0.25 3.20
N THR A 135 5.42 1.31 3.92
CA THR A 135 6.30 1.30 5.09
C THR A 135 5.50 1.49 6.37
N GLN A 136 5.69 0.63 7.34
CA GLN A 136 5.01 0.66 8.63
C GLN A 136 5.67 1.64 9.62
N PRO A 137 4.93 2.10 10.67
CA PRO A 137 5.53 2.81 11.79
C PRO A 137 6.66 2.03 12.45
N GLY A 138 7.75 2.72 12.81
CA GLY A 138 8.95 2.12 13.39
C GLY A 138 10.08 1.90 12.38
N ASN A 139 9.78 1.79 11.09
CA ASN A 139 10.80 1.75 10.04
C ASN A 139 11.46 3.13 9.86
N VAL A 140 12.70 3.17 9.35
CA VAL A 140 13.47 4.42 9.16
C VAL A 140 12.90 5.31 8.06
N ILE A 141 12.19 4.74 7.09
CA ILE A 141 11.54 5.47 5.99
C ILE A 141 10.31 6.23 6.50
N PHE A 142 9.63 5.69 7.52
CA PHE A 142 8.46 6.31 8.13
C PHE A 142 8.84 7.53 8.99
N ASN A 143 8.00 8.56 9.02
CA ASN A 143 8.19 9.67 9.95
C ASN A 143 7.84 9.26 11.39
N ASN A 144 8.82 8.73 12.11
CA ASN A 144 8.62 8.21 13.46
C ASN A 144 8.29 9.28 14.51
N ASN A 145 8.47 10.59 14.20
CA ASN A 145 8.05 11.67 15.10
C ASN A 145 6.52 11.75 15.22
N VAL A 146 5.80 11.25 14.20
CA VAL A 146 4.33 11.27 14.18
C VAL A 146 3.69 9.87 14.29
N LYS A 147 4.47 8.82 14.61
CA LYS A 147 3.96 7.44 14.63
C LYS A 147 2.80 7.25 15.63
N VAL A 148 2.87 7.88 16.79
CA VAL A 148 1.80 7.78 17.80
C VAL A 148 0.53 8.53 17.34
N PRO A 149 0.57 9.81 16.97
CA PRO A 149 -0.58 10.47 16.33
C PRO A 149 -1.14 9.69 15.14
N PHE A 150 -0.30 9.13 14.28
CA PHE A 150 -0.73 8.34 13.13
C PHE A 150 -1.60 7.16 13.56
N GLN A 151 -1.13 6.37 14.54
CA GLN A 151 -1.90 5.25 15.09
C GLN A 151 -3.24 5.70 15.67
N GLU A 152 -3.24 6.80 16.45
CA GLU A 152 -4.47 7.34 17.04
C GLU A 152 -5.47 7.84 15.98
N TYR A 153 -5.00 8.34 14.83
CA TYR A 153 -5.88 8.69 13.71
C TYR A 153 -6.41 7.45 13.01
N LEU A 154 -5.58 6.46 12.74
CA LEU A 154 -6.03 5.21 12.13
C LEU A 154 -7.12 4.52 12.96
N LYS A 155 -6.99 4.53 14.30
CA LYS A 155 -7.99 3.96 15.21
C LYS A 155 -9.36 4.66 15.15
N LYS A 156 -9.44 5.89 14.65
CA LYS A 156 -10.71 6.59 14.42
C LYS A 156 -11.43 6.17 13.14
N LEU A 157 -10.74 5.48 12.24
CA LEU A 157 -11.40 4.86 11.07
C LEU A 157 -12.47 3.88 11.54
N LYS A 158 -13.56 3.79 10.79
CA LYS A 158 -14.71 2.93 11.15
C LYS A 158 -14.28 1.49 11.36
N ASN A 159 -14.23 1.02 12.61
CA ASN A 159 -13.90 -0.36 12.99
C ASN A 159 -12.65 -0.85 12.24
N LEU A 160 -11.51 -0.16 12.43
CA LEU A 160 -10.22 -0.59 11.86
C LEU A 160 -9.90 -2.02 12.30
N ARG A 161 -9.74 -2.92 11.33
CA ARG A 161 -9.53 -4.35 11.58
C ARG A 161 -8.05 -4.68 11.74
N PHE A 162 -7.24 -4.20 10.82
CA PHE A 162 -5.80 -4.40 10.77
C PHE A 162 -5.17 -3.47 9.72
N CYS A 163 -3.84 -3.43 9.70
CA CYS A 163 -3.08 -2.75 8.68
C CYS A 163 -2.31 -3.77 7.83
N VAL A 164 -2.04 -3.42 6.56
CA VAL A 164 -1.20 -4.21 5.65
C VAL A 164 -0.05 -3.34 5.19
N HIS A 165 1.15 -3.90 5.16
CA HIS A 165 2.34 -3.23 4.64
C HIS A 165 3.23 -4.17 3.84
N ALA A 166 4.27 -3.62 3.21
CA ALA A 166 5.30 -4.36 2.46
C ALA A 166 6.69 -3.97 2.97
N HIS A 167 7.66 -3.69 2.10
CA HIS A 167 8.99 -3.13 2.38
C HIS A 167 9.99 -4.05 3.09
N GLU A 168 9.58 -4.84 4.07
CA GLU A 168 10.51 -5.61 4.92
C GLU A 168 11.00 -6.90 4.24
N HIS A 169 10.43 -7.27 3.11
CA HIS A 169 10.78 -8.47 2.33
C HIS A 169 10.70 -9.77 3.13
N HIS A 170 9.80 -9.85 4.09
CA HIS A 170 9.45 -11.08 4.82
C HIS A 170 8.08 -10.96 5.47
N LEU A 171 7.44 -12.10 5.70
CA LEU A 171 6.13 -12.13 6.35
C LEU A 171 6.24 -11.64 7.80
N MET A 172 5.40 -10.69 8.17
CA MET A 172 5.34 -10.12 9.52
C MET A 172 3.93 -10.13 10.07
N VAL A 173 3.83 -10.27 11.39
CA VAL A 173 2.59 -10.11 12.16
C VAL A 173 2.96 -9.40 13.46
N ASN A 174 2.70 -8.11 13.55
CA ASN A 174 3.13 -7.30 14.68
C ASN A 174 2.01 -6.40 15.22
N ASP A 175 1.96 -6.29 16.53
CA ASP A 175 1.23 -5.24 17.26
C ASP A 175 2.25 -4.19 17.74
N PHE A 176 2.56 -3.21 16.90
CA PHE A 176 3.62 -2.22 17.17
C PHE A 176 3.30 -1.29 18.34
N PHE A 177 2.03 -1.16 18.71
CA PHE A 177 1.56 -0.21 19.72
C PHE A 177 0.92 -0.91 20.92
N GLU A 178 0.91 -2.25 20.95
CA GLU A 178 0.31 -3.05 22.02
C GLU A 178 -1.17 -2.66 22.27
N ASP A 179 -1.90 -2.29 21.20
CA ASP A 179 -3.28 -1.82 21.27
C ASP A 179 -4.30 -2.71 20.54
N GLY A 180 -3.84 -3.86 20.07
CA GLY A 180 -4.66 -4.88 19.41
C GLY A 180 -4.83 -4.66 17.90
N ILE A 181 -4.26 -3.60 17.33
CA ILE A 181 -4.26 -3.40 15.87
C ILE A 181 -3.03 -4.08 15.28
N ILE A 182 -3.27 -5.15 14.54
CA ILE A 182 -2.22 -5.94 13.92
C ILE A 182 -1.79 -5.34 12.59
N TYR A 183 -0.49 -5.30 12.36
CA TYR A 183 0.15 -4.96 11.10
C TYR A 183 0.66 -6.25 10.44
N TYR A 184 0.12 -6.55 9.27
CA TYR A 184 0.53 -7.70 8.46
C TYR A 184 1.49 -7.23 7.37
N GLY A 185 2.72 -7.70 7.41
CA GLY A 185 3.72 -7.46 6.37
C GLY A 185 3.69 -8.55 5.30
N SER A 186 3.68 -8.15 4.03
CA SER A 186 3.88 -9.07 2.91
C SER A 186 5.37 -9.36 2.70
N ASP A 187 5.67 -10.54 2.17
CA ASP A 187 7.01 -10.82 1.65
C ASP A 187 7.20 -10.17 0.28
N ALA A 188 8.46 -9.98 -0.14
CA ALA A 188 8.80 -9.63 -1.52
C ALA A 188 8.48 -10.81 -2.46
N MET A 189 8.38 -10.50 -3.76
CA MET A 189 8.17 -11.52 -4.81
C MET A 189 9.43 -12.34 -5.10
N LYS A 190 10.27 -12.58 -4.11
CA LYS A 190 11.49 -13.40 -4.21
C LYS A 190 11.20 -14.88 -4.01
N ASN A 191 12.10 -15.73 -4.59
CA ASN A 191 12.12 -17.18 -4.37
C ASN A 191 12.59 -17.54 -2.95
#